data_9c5075ffa2ccd279b5f4081f7cad31a0
#
_entry.id   9c5075ffa2ccd279b5f4081f7cad31a0
#
_cell.length_a   1.000
_cell.length_b   1.000
_cell.length_c   1.000
_cell.angle_alpha   90.00
_cell.angle_beta   90.00
_cell.angle_gamma   90.00
#
_symmetry.space_group_name_H-M   'P 1'
#
loop_
_entity.id
_entity.type
_entity.pdbx_description
1 polymer ?
#
loop_
_entity_poly.entity_id
_entity_poly.type
_entity_poly.pdbx_seq_one_letter_code
_entity_poly.pdbx_strand_id
1 'polypeptide(L)'
;MKTDVNPASIFRRRRPWQMRLLLVAAFFFIYLTAGVGARAGDSIATAGDVLQYVLPGAAAGLTLYNKDGKGALQFGESAVLTLGVTYGLKYAVNEKRPNGGNYSFPSAHTSISFSAAEFMRKRYGWEYGIPAYAAASFVAYSRVEAREHYPHDVIAGAGIGIVSSYIFTKPYKGWHVQADADGKYFGIRLSRAW
;
A
#
# COMPACT_ATOMS: atom_id res chain seq x y z
N MET A 1 3.10 -18.21 45.55
CA MET A 1 1.91 -17.75 44.81
C MET A 1 2.23 -17.86 43.31
N LYS A 2 1.92 -18.99 42.65
CA LYS A 2 2.19 -19.24 41.21
C LYS A 2 1.03 -18.68 40.45
N THR A 3 1.26 -17.68 39.60
CA THR A 3 0.29 -17.18 38.66
C THR A 3 0.38 -18.04 37.39
N ASP A 4 -0.57 -18.97 37.24
CA ASP A 4 -0.74 -19.75 36.03
C ASP A 4 -1.23 -18.84 34.88
N VAL A 5 -0.31 -18.43 34.04
CA VAL A 5 -0.64 -17.76 32.78
C VAL A 5 -1.04 -18.84 31.77
N ASN A 6 -2.32 -18.94 31.50
CA ASN A 6 -2.87 -19.86 30.48
C ASN A 6 -2.39 -19.44 29.07
N PRO A 7 -1.50 -20.22 28.40
CA PRO A 7 -0.98 -19.85 27.09
C PRO A 7 -2.02 -19.90 25.95
N ALA A 8 -3.20 -20.48 26.18
CA ALA A 8 -4.26 -20.59 25.18
C ALA A 8 -5.02 -19.25 24.91
N SER A 9 -4.83 -18.21 25.74
CA SER A 9 -5.46 -16.91 25.55
C SER A 9 -4.73 -15.99 24.58
N ILE A 10 -3.56 -16.36 24.08
CA ILE A 10 -2.68 -15.53 23.26
C ILE A 10 -3.08 -15.56 21.78
N PHE A 11 -3.75 -16.62 21.32
CA PHE A 11 -4.30 -16.71 19.97
C PHE A 11 -5.72 -16.16 19.93
N ARG A 12 -5.87 -14.83 19.84
CA ARG A 12 -7.14 -14.22 19.45
C ARG A 12 -7.44 -14.69 18.03
N ARG A 13 -8.24 -15.75 17.87
CA ARG A 13 -8.77 -16.23 16.59
C ARG A 13 -9.35 -15.02 15.87
N ARG A 14 -8.67 -14.58 14.81
CA ARG A 14 -9.21 -13.57 13.88
C ARG A 14 -10.54 -14.11 13.37
N ARG A 15 -11.58 -13.29 13.41
CA ARG A 15 -12.91 -13.71 12.99
C ARG A 15 -12.86 -14.05 11.49
N PRO A 16 -13.14 -15.29 11.08
CA PRO A 16 -12.95 -15.75 9.70
C PRO A 16 -13.76 -14.97 8.65
N TRP A 17 -14.77 -14.21 9.10
CA TRP A 17 -15.59 -13.37 8.23
C TRP A 17 -14.86 -12.15 7.66
N GLN A 18 -13.83 -11.61 8.35
CA GLN A 18 -13.06 -10.47 7.86
C GLN A 18 -12.20 -10.84 6.64
N MET A 19 -11.60 -12.03 6.66
CA MET A 19 -10.90 -12.58 5.49
C MET A 19 -11.86 -12.88 4.33
N ARG A 20 -13.07 -13.37 4.66
CA ARG A 20 -14.11 -13.63 3.65
C ARG A 20 -14.61 -12.35 2.98
N LEU A 21 -14.76 -11.25 3.74
CA LEU A 21 -15.13 -9.94 3.18
C LEU A 21 -14.06 -9.37 2.25
N LEU A 22 -12.79 -9.51 2.59
CA LEU A 22 -11.68 -9.09 1.71
C LEU A 22 -11.61 -9.94 0.44
N LEU A 23 -11.81 -11.24 0.54
CA LEU A 23 -11.86 -12.15 -0.61
C LEU A 23 -13.09 -11.88 -1.49
N VAL A 24 -14.25 -11.61 -0.89
CA VAL A 24 -15.49 -11.26 -1.61
C VAL A 24 -15.33 -9.90 -2.29
N ALA A 25 -14.74 -8.90 -1.63
CA ALA A 25 -14.48 -7.60 -2.23
C ALA A 25 -13.48 -7.71 -3.40
N ALA A 26 -12.42 -8.51 -3.26
CA ALA A 26 -11.47 -8.78 -4.33
C ALA A 26 -12.12 -9.57 -5.48
N PHE A 27 -12.94 -10.56 -5.19
CA PHE A 27 -13.66 -11.35 -6.20
C PHE A 27 -14.71 -10.51 -6.93
N PHE A 28 -15.48 -9.70 -6.21
CA PHE A 28 -16.46 -8.78 -6.78
C PHE A 28 -15.80 -7.72 -7.66
N PHE A 29 -14.63 -7.26 -7.25
CA PHE A 29 -13.81 -6.33 -8.03
C PHE A 29 -13.29 -6.96 -9.33
N ILE A 30 -12.79 -8.20 -9.27
CA ILE A 30 -12.37 -8.97 -10.47
C ILE A 30 -13.57 -9.21 -11.40
N TYR A 31 -14.74 -9.51 -10.85
CA TYR A 31 -15.96 -9.76 -11.61
C TYR A 31 -16.47 -8.49 -12.32
N LEU A 32 -16.42 -7.32 -11.66
CA LEU A 32 -16.77 -6.03 -12.26
C LEU A 32 -15.84 -5.63 -13.42
N THR A 33 -14.58 -6.01 -13.36
CA THR A 33 -13.60 -5.71 -14.42
C THR A 33 -13.67 -6.70 -15.59
N ALA A 34 -14.17 -7.90 -15.39
CA ALA A 34 -14.30 -8.93 -16.43
C ALA A 34 -15.48 -8.72 -17.41
N GLY A 35 -16.44 -7.84 -17.07
CA GLY A 35 -17.68 -7.67 -17.82
C GLY A 35 -17.71 -6.61 -18.92
N VAL A 36 -16.60 -5.86 -19.12
CA VAL A 36 -16.56 -4.80 -20.13
C VAL A 36 -15.85 -5.32 -21.38
N GLY A 37 -16.57 -5.50 -22.45
CA GLY A 37 -16.08 -5.94 -23.77
C GLY A 37 -15.20 -4.90 -24.49
N ALA A 38 -14.18 -4.39 -23.79
CA ALA A 38 -13.14 -3.53 -24.32
C ALA A 38 -11.98 -4.38 -24.85
N ARG A 39 -11.22 -3.86 -25.83
CA ARG A 39 -9.95 -4.45 -26.24
C ARG A 39 -9.10 -4.70 -25.00
N ALA A 40 -8.39 -5.83 -24.92
CA ALA A 40 -7.69 -6.26 -23.71
C ALA A 40 -6.78 -5.17 -23.09
N GLY A 41 -6.13 -4.34 -23.91
CA GLY A 41 -5.33 -3.20 -23.47
C GLY A 41 -6.13 -2.11 -22.76
N ASP A 42 -7.32 -1.78 -23.24
CA ASP A 42 -8.19 -0.75 -22.65
C ASP A 42 -8.73 -1.22 -21.28
N SER A 43 -9.02 -2.52 -21.16
CA SER A 43 -9.48 -3.12 -19.90
C SER A 43 -8.40 -3.09 -18.80
N ILE A 44 -7.15 -3.38 -19.17
CA ILE A 44 -6.00 -3.34 -18.25
C ILE A 44 -5.75 -1.90 -17.78
N ALA A 45 -5.77 -0.94 -18.70
CA ALA A 45 -5.62 0.47 -18.37
C ALA A 45 -6.71 0.95 -17.42
N THR A 46 -7.99 0.65 -17.74
CA THR A 46 -9.14 1.02 -16.88
C THR A 46 -9.06 0.39 -15.50
N ALA A 47 -8.67 -0.88 -15.41
CA ALA A 47 -8.50 -1.54 -14.11
C ALA A 47 -7.40 -0.87 -13.26
N GLY A 48 -6.30 -0.45 -13.88
CA GLY A 48 -5.26 0.32 -13.21
C GLY A 48 -5.75 1.70 -12.77
N ASP A 49 -6.58 2.38 -13.58
CA ASP A 49 -7.17 3.67 -13.23
C ASP A 49 -8.12 3.57 -12.03
N VAL A 50 -8.89 2.50 -11.94
CA VAL A 50 -9.76 2.25 -10.77
C VAL A 50 -8.94 1.93 -9.53
N LEU A 51 -7.95 1.04 -9.65
CA LEU A 51 -7.14 0.60 -8.52
C LEU A 51 -6.33 1.71 -7.87
N GLN A 52 -5.88 2.72 -8.64
CA GLN A 52 -5.18 3.86 -8.07
C GLN A 52 -6.02 4.67 -7.06
N TYR A 53 -7.35 4.60 -7.15
CA TYR A 53 -8.27 5.23 -6.18
C TYR A 53 -8.71 4.26 -5.10
N VAL A 54 -8.90 3.00 -5.45
CA VAL A 54 -9.31 1.95 -4.50
C VAL A 54 -8.26 1.74 -3.41
N LEU A 55 -6.98 1.73 -3.76
CA LEU A 55 -5.90 1.52 -2.78
C LEU A 55 -5.83 2.62 -1.72
N PRO A 56 -5.75 3.92 -2.06
CA PRO A 56 -5.83 4.98 -1.06
C PRO A 56 -7.16 4.98 -0.29
N GLY A 57 -8.27 4.69 -0.98
CA GLY A 57 -9.57 4.54 -0.33
C GLY A 57 -9.61 3.41 0.69
N ALA A 58 -9.00 2.27 0.39
CA ALA A 58 -8.86 1.15 1.33
C ALA A 58 -7.97 1.51 2.52
N ALA A 59 -6.86 2.20 2.28
CA ALA A 59 -5.97 2.68 3.35
C ALA A 59 -6.71 3.64 4.29
N ALA A 60 -7.41 4.63 3.75
CA ALA A 60 -8.25 5.54 4.53
C ALA A 60 -9.39 4.79 5.26
N GLY A 61 -10.08 3.88 4.58
CA GLY A 61 -11.14 3.06 5.16
C GLY A 61 -10.66 2.22 6.35
N LEU A 62 -9.44 1.68 6.29
CA LEU A 62 -8.83 0.96 7.41
C LEU A 62 -8.58 1.87 8.63
N THR A 63 -8.18 3.13 8.42
CA THR A 63 -8.01 4.08 9.53
C THR A 63 -9.35 4.39 10.20
N LEU A 64 -10.41 4.59 9.42
CA LEU A 64 -11.76 4.83 9.92
C LEU A 64 -12.31 3.62 10.68
N TYR A 65 -12.19 2.42 10.09
CA TYR A 65 -12.66 1.17 10.70
C TYR A 65 -11.98 0.90 12.05
N ASN A 66 -10.68 1.17 12.16
CA ASN A 66 -9.90 0.99 13.37
C ASN A 66 -9.99 2.19 14.34
N LYS A 67 -10.75 3.25 13.99
CA LYS A 67 -10.80 4.52 14.74
C LYS A 67 -9.39 5.09 14.99
N ASP A 68 -8.54 4.97 13.98
CA ASP A 68 -7.12 5.26 14.04
C ASP A 68 -6.81 6.67 13.49
N GLY A 69 -7.14 7.70 14.29
CA GLY A 69 -6.90 9.08 13.90
C GLY A 69 -5.42 9.42 13.66
N LYS A 70 -4.50 8.77 14.41
CA LYS A 70 -3.05 8.93 14.18
C LYS A 70 -2.64 8.33 12.84
N GLY A 71 -3.18 7.16 12.51
CA GLY A 71 -2.95 6.54 11.21
C GLY A 71 -3.50 7.37 10.05
N ALA A 72 -4.69 7.96 10.22
CA ALA A 72 -5.27 8.85 9.21
C ALA A 72 -4.36 10.07 8.94
N LEU A 73 -3.83 10.70 9.99
CA LEU A 73 -2.88 11.80 9.85
C LEU A 73 -1.60 11.36 9.12
N GLN A 74 -0.99 10.25 9.55
CA GLN A 74 0.24 9.71 8.95
C GLN A 74 0.05 9.34 7.48
N PHE A 75 -1.12 8.81 7.13
CA PHE A 75 -1.45 8.53 5.73
C PHE A 75 -1.59 9.83 4.93
N GLY A 76 -2.24 10.85 5.48
CA GLY A 76 -2.34 12.18 4.88
C GLY A 76 -0.97 12.81 4.62
N GLU A 77 -0.07 12.80 5.62
CA GLU A 77 1.31 13.28 5.51
C GLU A 77 2.09 12.52 4.41
N SER A 78 1.93 11.20 4.38
CA SER A 78 2.53 10.34 3.35
C SER A 78 2.03 10.70 1.95
N ALA A 79 0.72 10.91 1.79
CA ALA A 79 0.10 11.26 0.52
C ALA A 79 0.56 12.65 0.03
N VAL A 80 0.61 13.63 0.93
CA VAL A 80 1.09 14.99 0.61
C VAL A 80 2.54 14.96 0.13
N LEU A 81 3.43 14.25 0.84
CA LEU A 81 4.83 14.12 0.41
C LEU A 81 4.93 13.37 -0.92
N THR A 82 4.21 12.25 -1.06
CA THR A 82 4.20 11.45 -2.30
C THR A 82 3.79 12.30 -3.50
N LEU A 83 2.67 13.01 -3.40
CA LEU A 83 2.16 13.83 -4.49
C LEU A 83 3.04 15.05 -4.74
N GLY A 84 3.53 15.71 -3.68
CA GLY A 84 4.43 16.86 -3.78
C GLY A 84 5.72 16.53 -4.54
N VAL A 85 6.40 15.43 -4.17
CA VAL A 85 7.61 14.97 -4.86
C VAL A 85 7.29 14.52 -6.29
N THR A 86 6.22 13.75 -6.47
CA THR A 86 5.82 13.24 -7.79
C THR A 86 5.52 14.38 -8.77
N TYR A 87 4.69 15.35 -8.39
CA TYR A 87 4.34 16.45 -9.27
C TYR A 87 5.49 17.45 -9.42
N GLY A 88 6.29 17.68 -8.36
CA GLY A 88 7.50 18.48 -8.47
C GLY A 88 8.44 17.94 -9.55
N LEU A 89 8.72 16.63 -9.52
CA LEU A 89 9.55 15.97 -10.53
C LEU A 89 8.90 15.95 -11.91
N LYS A 90 7.57 15.75 -12.02
CA LYS A 90 6.85 15.81 -13.28
C LYS A 90 7.07 17.12 -14.02
N TYR A 91 6.95 18.24 -13.32
CA TYR A 91 7.13 19.56 -13.93
C TYR A 91 8.60 19.88 -14.18
N ALA A 92 9.52 19.43 -13.30
CA ALA A 92 10.94 19.68 -13.44
C ALA A 92 11.56 18.90 -14.61
N VAL A 93 11.17 17.62 -14.81
CA VAL A 93 11.74 16.75 -15.84
C VAL A 93 11.02 16.90 -17.18
N ASN A 94 9.69 17.02 -17.14
CA ASN A 94 8.80 17.15 -18.32
C ASN A 94 9.10 16.14 -19.45
N GLU A 95 9.31 14.88 -19.08
CA GLU A 95 9.60 13.82 -20.04
C GLU A 95 8.38 13.48 -20.91
N LYS A 96 8.60 13.17 -22.19
CA LYS A 96 7.54 12.72 -23.09
C LYS A 96 7.15 11.28 -22.77
N ARG A 97 5.86 10.99 -22.84
CA ARG A 97 5.31 9.65 -22.67
C ARG A 97 5.51 8.78 -23.93
N PRO A 98 5.48 7.44 -23.80
CA PRO A 98 5.49 6.55 -24.97
C PRO A 98 4.37 6.80 -25.96
N ASN A 99 3.20 7.31 -25.52
CA ASN A 99 2.05 7.66 -26.37
C ASN A 99 2.12 9.08 -26.95
N GLY A 100 3.22 9.82 -26.73
CA GLY A 100 3.44 11.18 -27.22
C GLY A 100 2.97 12.29 -26.29
N GLY A 101 2.30 11.99 -25.17
CA GLY A 101 1.93 12.97 -24.14
C GLY A 101 3.15 13.51 -23.39
N ASN A 102 2.92 14.52 -22.54
CA ASN A 102 3.97 15.12 -21.70
C ASN A 102 3.88 14.61 -20.24
N TYR A 103 4.88 14.96 -19.45
CA TYR A 103 4.94 14.67 -18.01
C TYR A 103 4.92 13.18 -17.68
N SER A 104 5.76 12.39 -18.34
CA SER A 104 5.85 10.95 -18.07
C SER A 104 6.43 10.70 -16.69
N PHE A 105 7.63 11.20 -16.42
CA PHE A 105 8.38 10.90 -15.21
C PHE A 105 7.98 11.80 -14.02
N PRO A 106 7.83 11.21 -12.82
CA PRO A 106 7.55 9.81 -12.52
C PRO A 106 6.05 9.49 -12.60
N SER A 107 5.65 8.20 -12.55
CA SER A 107 4.24 7.79 -12.58
C SER A 107 3.49 8.13 -11.30
N ALA A 108 2.50 9.04 -11.37
CA ALA A 108 1.67 9.41 -10.24
C ALA A 108 0.72 8.29 -9.78
N HIS A 109 0.16 7.52 -10.74
CA HIS A 109 -0.67 6.35 -10.45
C HIS A 109 0.10 5.35 -9.58
N THR A 110 1.33 5.08 -9.97
CA THR A 110 2.20 4.15 -9.25
C THR A 110 2.61 4.69 -7.88
N SER A 111 3.01 5.96 -7.81
CA SER A 111 3.49 6.53 -6.54
C SER A 111 2.42 6.53 -5.46
N ILE A 112 1.18 6.94 -5.77
CA ILE A 112 0.10 6.95 -4.77
C ILE A 112 -0.35 5.53 -4.39
N SER A 113 -0.35 4.60 -5.34
CA SER A 113 -0.70 3.21 -5.09
C SER A 113 0.31 2.52 -4.16
N PHE A 114 1.61 2.71 -4.40
CA PHE A 114 2.66 2.15 -3.54
C PHE A 114 2.75 2.86 -2.19
N SER A 115 2.43 4.15 -2.12
CA SER A 115 2.31 4.86 -0.84
C SER A 115 1.20 4.26 0.03
N ALA A 116 0.02 4.00 -0.54
CA ALA A 116 -1.08 3.37 0.16
C ALA A 116 -0.75 1.92 0.58
N ALA A 117 -0.08 1.15 -0.30
CA ALA A 117 0.33 -0.22 0.00
C ALA A 117 1.35 -0.27 1.15
N GLU A 118 2.36 0.60 1.12
CA GLU A 118 3.35 0.68 2.19
C GLU A 118 2.73 1.15 3.51
N PHE A 119 1.81 2.11 3.47
CA PHE A 119 1.06 2.52 4.65
C PHE A 119 0.31 1.34 5.27
N MET A 120 -0.45 0.60 4.49
CA MET A 120 -1.20 -0.56 4.97
C MET A 120 -0.27 -1.63 5.55
N ARG A 121 0.84 -1.91 4.87
CA ARG A 121 1.87 -2.85 5.34
C ARG A 121 2.47 -2.42 6.68
N LYS A 122 2.97 -1.19 6.73
CA LYS A 122 3.73 -0.71 7.89
C LYS A 122 2.82 -0.43 9.09
N ARG A 123 1.60 0.07 8.82
CA ARG A 123 0.63 0.40 9.87
C ARG A 123 -0.09 -0.82 10.43
N TYR A 124 -0.57 -1.69 9.55
CA TYR A 124 -1.49 -2.78 9.90
C TYR A 124 -0.91 -4.19 9.70
N GLY A 125 0.24 -4.30 9.06
CA GLY A 125 0.95 -5.57 8.88
C GLY A 125 0.87 -6.17 7.48
N TRP A 126 1.65 -7.23 7.28
CA TRP A 126 1.80 -7.87 5.98
C TRP A 126 0.52 -8.50 5.42
N GLU A 127 -0.43 -8.85 6.26
CA GLU A 127 -1.74 -9.37 5.82
C GLU A 127 -2.53 -8.37 4.98
N TYR A 128 -2.36 -7.06 5.24
CA TYR A 128 -2.90 -5.99 4.41
C TYR A 128 -1.89 -5.55 3.35
N GLY A 129 -0.61 -5.65 3.66
CA GLY A 129 0.46 -5.24 2.76
C GLY A 129 0.57 -6.12 1.51
N ILE A 130 0.52 -7.45 1.64
CA ILE A 130 0.68 -8.36 0.49
C ILE A 130 -0.36 -8.09 -0.61
N PRO A 131 -1.68 -8.10 -0.33
CA PRO A 131 -2.67 -7.81 -1.37
C PRO A 131 -2.57 -6.37 -1.90
N ALA A 132 -2.22 -5.41 -1.05
CA ALA A 132 -2.06 -4.03 -1.47
C ALA A 132 -0.86 -3.85 -2.42
N TYR A 133 0.28 -4.47 -2.12
CA TYR A 133 1.44 -4.45 -3.02
C TYR A 133 1.20 -5.18 -4.34
N ALA A 134 0.46 -6.29 -4.31
CA ALA A 134 0.07 -6.99 -5.54
C ALA A 134 -0.80 -6.08 -6.43
N ALA A 135 -1.78 -5.39 -5.84
CA ALA A 135 -2.62 -4.44 -6.57
C ALA A 135 -1.83 -3.21 -7.06
N ALA A 136 -0.92 -2.64 -6.25
CA ALA A 136 -0.05 -1.54 -6.66
C ALA A 136 0.90 -1.94 -7.80
N SER A 137 1.42 -3.18 -7.78
CA SER A 137 2.24 -3.72 -8.87
C SER A 137 1.43 -3.88 -10.16
N PHE A 138 0.16 -4.30 -10.04
CA PHE A 138 -0.73 -4.33 -11.20
C PHE A 138 -1.00 -2.93 -11.75
N VAL A 139 -1.19 -1.91 -10.90
CA VAL A 139 -1.29 -0.51 -11.36
C VAL A 139 -0.03 -0.11 -12.14
N ALA A 140 1.17 -0.40 -11.62
CA ALA A 140 2.43 -0.10 -12.31
C ALA A 140 2.50 -0.78 -13.69
N TYR A 141 2.19 -2.10 -13.74
CA TYR A 141 2.14 -2.86 -14.99
C TYR A 141 1.15 -2.25 -15.99
N SER A 142 -0.05 -1.90 -15.55
CA SER A 142 -1.08 -1.33 -16.42
C SER A 142 -0.66 -0.02 -17.09
N ARG A 143 0.19 0.79 -16.43
CA ARG A 143 0.70 2.06 -17.01
C ARG A 143 1.72 1.81 -18.12
N VAL A 144 2.54 0.79 -17.98
CA VAL A 144 3.51 0.41 -19.02
C VAL A 144 2.79 -0.22 -20.22
N GLU A 145 1.85 -1.13 -19.94
CA GLU A 145 1.04 -1.78 -20.99
C GLU A 145 0.21 -0.79 -21.80
N ALA A 146 -0.39 0.20 -21.14
CA ALA A 146 -1.15 1.28 -21.78
C ALA A 146 -0.27 2.32 -22.51
N ARG A 147 1.07 2.17 -22.51
CA ARG A 147 2.03 3.14 -23.07
C ARG A 147 1.91 4.55 -22.50
N GLU A 148 1.39 4.65 -21.25
CA GLU A 148 1.28 5.90 -20.52
C GLU A 148 2.62 6.28 -19.86
N HIS A 149 3.42 5.28 -19.50
CA HIS A 149 4.69 5.43 -18.77
C HIS A 149 5.74 4.44 -19.23
N TYR A 150 7.00 4.83 -19.11
CA TYR A 150 8.12 3.92 -19.25
C TYR A 150 8.31 3.08 -17.98
N PRO A 151 9.03 1.92 -18.06
CA PRO A 151 9.34 1.13 -16.87
C PRO A 151 10.06 1.91 -15.76
N HIS A 152 10.96 2.82 -16.11
CA HIS A 152 11.67 3.64 -15.12
C HIS A 152 10.75 4.62 -14.39
N ASP A 153 9.70 5.15 -15.05
CA ASP A 153 8.73 6.05 -14.42
C ASP A 153 7.97 5.36 -13.29
N VAL A 154 7.56 4.10 -13.53
CA VAL A 154 6.81 3.32 -12.54
C VAL A 154 7.73 2.84 -11.41
N ILE A 155 8.98 2.50 -11.71
CA ILE A 155 9.97 2.15 -10.67
C ILE A 155 10.25 3.35 -9.78
N ALA A 156 10.49 4.52 -10.37
CA ALA A 156 10.69 5.76 -9.62
C ALA A 156 9.43 6.12 -8.80
N GLY A 157 8.24 6.02 -9.40
CA GLY A 157 6.98 6.24 -8.70
C GLY A 157 6.79 5.31 -7.50
N ALA A 158 7.07 4.02 -7.66
CA ALA A 158 7.02 3.05 -6.57
C ALA A 158 7.99 3.42 -5.43
N GLY A 159 9.22 3.77 -5.76
CA GLY A 159 10.23 4.22 -4.79
C GLY A 159 9.78 5.45 -4.01
N ILE A 160 9.25 6.48 -4.70
CA ILE A 160 8.72 7.70 -4.07
C ILE A 160 7.58 7.33 -3.10
N GLY A 161 6.61 6.53 -3.54
CA GLY A 161 5.48 6.14 -2.71
C GLY A 161 5.90 5.37 -1.45
N ILE A 162 6.76 4.37 -1.62
CA ILE A 162 7.28 3.55 -0.50
C ILE A 162 8.04 4.44 0.50
N VAL A 163 8.99 5.24 0.03
CA VAL A 163 9.82 6.07 0.91
C VAL A 163 8.98 7.11 1.65
N SER A 164 8.10 7.81 0.95
CA SER A 164 7.22 8.81 1.56
C SER A 164 6.36 8.21 2.66
N SER A 165 5.74 7.06 2.41
CA SER A 165 4.93 6.40 3.41
C SER A 165 5.77 5.80 4.54
N TYR A 166 6.94 5.27 4.24
CA TYR A 166 7.85 4.75 5.25
C TYR A 166 8.28 5.80 6.28
N ILE A 167 8.51 7.03 5.86
CA ILE A 167 8.95 8.13 6.74
C ILE A 167 7.90 8.43 7.81
N PHE A 168 6.64 8.59 7.42
CA PHE A 168 5.58 9.06 8.33
C PHE A 168 4.86 7.92 9.07
N THR A 169 4.81 6.73 8.50
CA THR A 169 4.00 5.64 9.06
C THR A 169 4.70 4.96 10.22
N LYS A 170 3.99 4.81 11.34
CA LYS A 170 4.40 4.01 12.51
C LYS A 170 3.42 2.85 12.69
N PRO A 171 3.85 1.68 13.19
CA PRO A 171 2.95 0.55 13.44
C PRO A 171 1.77 0.91 14.34
N TYR A 172 0.60 0.32 14.04
CA TYR A 172 -0.60 0.45 14.84
C TYR A 172 -0.64 -0.64 15.89
N LYS A 173 -0.64 -0.26 17.19
CA LYS A 173 -0.79 -1.20 18.32
C LYS A 173 -0.23 -2.60 18.02
N GLY A 174 1.04 -2.69 17.76
CA GLY A 174 1.66 -3.93 17.29
C GLY A 174 2.75 -4.44 18.21
N TRP A 175 3.12 -5.69 18.01
CA TRP A 175 4.33 -6.24 18.58
C TRP A 175 5.54 -5.63 17.86
N HIS A 176 6.43 -5.03 18.61
CA HIS A 176 7.74 -4.63 18.13
C HIS A 176 8.71 -5.77 18.38
N VAL A 177 9.27 -6.30 17.31
CA VAL A 177 10.37 -7.24 17.40
C VAL A 177 11.66 -6.45 17.25
N GLN A 178 12.43 -6.35 18.31
CA GLN A 178 13.77 -5.77 18.28
C GLN A 178 14.79 -6.88 18.49
N ALA A 179 15.79 -6.95 17.63
CA ALA A 179 16.97 -7.74 17.91
C ALA A 179 17.87 -6.90 18.85
N ASP A 180 18.06 -7.36 20.07
CA ASP A 180 19.03 -6.79 21.02
C ASP A 180 20.35 -7.57 20.85
N ALA A 181 21.38 -6.87 20.41
CA ALA A 181 22.75 -7.38 20.39
C ALA A 181 23.58 -6.52 21.35
N ASP A 182 23.70 -6.96 22.59
CA ASP A 182 24.73 -6.45 23.50
C ASP A 182 25.87 -7.47 23.49
N GLY A 183 27.11 -7.05 23.39
CA GLY A 183 28.28 -7.89 23.09
C GLY A 183 28.47 -9.20 23.89
N LYS A 184 27.50 -9.53 24.74
CA LYS A 184 27.44 -10.79 25.54
C LYS A 184 26.17 -11.62 25.30
N TYR A 185 25.11 -11.03 24.71
CA TYR A 185 23.83 -11.73 24.54
C TYR A 185 23.17 -11.33 23.21
N PHE A 186 22.69 -12.34 22.46
CA PHE A 186 21.75 -12.14 21.35
C PHE A 186 20.36 -12.44 21.88
N GLY A 187 19.44 -11.45 21.81
CA GLY A 187 18.07 -11.61 22.25
C GLY A 187 17.08 -11.00 21.25
N ILE A 188 15.88 -11.56 21.21
CA ILE A 188 14.75 -10.97 20.52
C ILE A 188 13.83 -10.38 21.57
N ARG A 189 13.71 -9.04 21.61
CA ARG A 189 12.76 -8.35 22.49
C ARG A 189 11.44 -8.18 21.77
N LEU A 190 10.39 -8.81 22.32
CA LEU A 190 9.02 -8.60 21.89
C LEU A 190 8.38 -7.56 22.82
N SER A 191 8.09 -6.37 22.29
CA SER A 191 7.36 -5.34 23.03
C SER A 191 6.04 -5.03 22.30
N ARG A 192 4.97 -4.80 23.06
CA ARG A 192 3.66 -4.42 22.54
C ARG A 192 3.36 -2.99 22.94
N ALA A 193 3.12 -2.11 21.95
CA ALA A 193 2.53 -0.80 22.20
C ALA A 193 1.02 -0.97 22.42
N TRP A 194 0.52 -0.48 23.56
CA TRP A 194 -0.89 -0.46 23.95
C TRP A 194 -1.60 0.79 23.42
#